data_1f3425dfa422549d83c6086748bde862
#
_entry.id   1f3425dfa422549d83c6086748bde862
#
_cell.length_a   1.000
_cell.length_b   1.000
_cell.length_c   1.000
_cell.angle_alpha   90.00
_cell.angle_beta   90.00
_cell.angle_gamma   90.00
#
_symmetry.space_group_name_H-M   'P 1'
#
loop_
_entity.id
_entity.type
_entity.pdbx_description
1 polymer ?
#
loop_
_entity_poly.entity_id
_entity_poly.type
_entity_poly.pdbx_seq_one_letter_code
_entity_poly.pdbx_strand_id
1 'polypeptide(L)'
;VAHSCINVLYFAQVAELAGLRQESLPLAAPISGAEWLTQLEGRYPALAPTARLKLAINQQHSPHQAIIQPGDEVAVFEPVTGG
;
A
#
# COMPACT_ATOMS: atom_id res chain seq x y z
N VAL A 1 23.49 0.61 7.06
CA VAL A 1 22.38 1.20 6.36
C VAL A 1 21.12 0.41 6.60
N ALA A 2 20.25 1.01 7.28
CA ALA A 2 19.01 0.34 7.60
C ALA A 2 18.08 0.36 6.39
N HIS A 3 17.52 -0.78 6.11
CA HIS A 3 16.44 -0.85 5.13
C HIS A 3 15.13 -0.73 5.91
N SER A 4 14.87 0.48 6.38
CA SER A 4 13.67 0.70 7.16
C SER A 4 12.62 1.43 6.34
N CYS A 5 12.51 1.08 5.08
CA CYS A 5 11.47 1.65 4.24
C CYS A 5 10.96 0.61 3.25
N ILE A 6 9.80 0.89 2.69
CA ILE A 6 9.22 0.07 1.64
C ILE A 6 9.04 0.94 0.41
N ASN A 7 9.01 0.28 -0.75
CA ASN A 7 8.75 0.96 -2.01
C ASN A 7 7.27 0.77 -2.34
N VAL A 8 6.52 1.87 -2.39
CA VAL A 8 5.08 1.81 -2.58
C VAL A 8 4.74 2.25 -4.00
N LEU A 9 3.92 1.46 -4.67
CA LEU A 9 3.47 1.74 -6.01
C LEU A 9 1.96 1.96 -5.98
N TYR A 10 1.52 3.02 -6.64
CA TYR A 10 0.09 3.34 -6.75
C TYR A 10 -0.32 3.21 -8.21
N PHE A 11 -1.48 2.61 -8.45
CA PHE A 11 -1.95 2.37 -9.80
C PHE A 11 -3.28 3.05 -10.06
N ALA A 12 -3.47 3.47 -11.31
CA ALA A 12 -4.74 3.99 -11.80
C ALA A 12 -5.30 5.07 -10.89
N GLN A 13 -6.53 4.94 -10.46
CA GLN A 13 -7.17 5.99 -9.68
C GLN A 13 -6.51 6.20 -8.32
N VAL A 14 -5.92 5.15 -7.75
CA VAL A 14 -5.21 5.31 -6.48
C VAL A 14 -4.05 6.30 -6.66
N ALA A 15 -3.34 6.19 -7.78
CA ALA A 15 -2.24 7.12 -8.08
C ALA A 15 -2.76 8.54 -8.22
N GLU A 16 -3.91 8.70 -8.85
CA GLU A 16 -4.49 10.03 -9.02
C GLU A 16 -4.90 10.63 -7.69
N LEU A 17 -5.50 9.83 -6.83
CA LEU A 17 -5.95 10.32 -5.53
C LEU A 17 -4.79 10.62 -4.59
N ALA A 18 -3.73 9.85 -4.68
CA ALA A 18 -2.54 10.08 -3.86
C ALA A 18 -1.67 11.21 -4.41
N GLY A 19 -1.77 11.47 -5.71
CA GLY A 19 -1.00 12.52 -6.33
C GLY A 19 0.38 12.09 -6.79
N LEU A 20 0.67 10.79 -6.77
CA LEU A 20 1.97 10.30 -7.23
C LEU A 20 1.83 8.81 -7.56
N ARG A 21 2.81 8.28 -8.26
CA ARG A 21 2.76 6.89 -8.73
C ARG A 21 3.61 5.95 -7.88
N GLN A 22 4.60 6.48 -7.20
CA GLN A 22 5.41 5.66 -6.31
C GLN A 22 6.11 6.54 -5.31
N GLU A 23 6.46 5.93 -4.20
CA GLU A 23 7.21 6.64 -3.17
C GLU A 23 7.83 5.63 -2.23
N SER A 24 8.82 6.07 -1.50
CA SER A 24 9.46 5.29 -0.46
C SER A 24 8.90 5.77 0.87
N LEU A 25 8.35 4.85 1.65
CA LEU A 25 7.77 5.19 2.95
C LEU A 25 8.51 4.45 4.05
N PRO A 26 8.68 5.09 5.20
CA PRO A 26 9.39 4.43 6.29
C PRO A 26 8.57 3.26 6.86
N LEU A 27 9.27 2.19 7.19
CA LEU A 27 8.68 1.06 7.87
C LEU A 27 9.81 0.40 8.67
N ALA A 28 9.79 0.59 9.98
CA ALA A 28 10.87 0.10 10.84
C ALA A 28 10.64 -1.33 11.31
N ALA A 29 9.40 -1.82 11.26
CA ALA A 29 9.06 -3.15 11.76
C ALA A 29 7.93 -3.72 10.93
N PRO A 30 7.79 -5.05 10.90
CA PRO A 30 6.69 -5.66 10.14
C PRO A 30 5.32 -5.16 10.60
N ILE A 31 4.39 -5.05 9.66
CA ILE A 31 3.06 -4.54 9.94
C ILE A 31 2.08 -5.28 9.02
N SER A 32 0.86 -5.51 9.50
CA SER A 32 -0.13 -6.13 8.64
C SER A 32 -0.58 -5.14 7.55
N GLY A 33 -1.02 -5.67 6.43
CA GLY A 33 -1.52 -4.84 5.35
C GLY A 33 -2.69 -3.97 5.81
N ALA A 34 -3.59 -4.53 6.63
CA ALA A 34 -4.73 -3.77 7.12
C ALA A 34 -4.29 -2.58 7.95
N GLU A 35 -3.34 -2.79 8.83
CA GLU A 35 -2.85 -1.72 9.68
C GLU A 35 -2.11 -0.67 8.86
N TRP A 36 -1.32 -1.14 7.89
CA TRP A 36 -0.60 -0.23 7.02
C TRP A 36 -1.55 0.62 6.18
N LEU A 37 -2.63 0.02 5.67
CA LEU A 37 -3.61 0.78 4.91
C LEU A 37 -4.29 1.84 5.77
N THR A 38 -4.52 1.55 7.05
CA THR A 38 -5.06 2.55 7.96
C THR A 38 -4.11 3.75 8.10
N GLN A 39 -2.81 3.48 8.18
CA GLN A 39 -1.83 4.56 8.23
C GLN A 39 -1.80 5.33 6.91
N LEU A 40 -1.94 4.63 5.80
CA LEU A 40 -1.96 5.28 4.50
C LEU A 40 -3.16 6.21 4.37
N GLU A 41 -4.29 5.81 4.92
CA GLU A 41 -5.48 6.66 4.89
C GLU A 41 -5.25 7.97 5.64
N GLY A 42 -4.51 7.93 6.74
CA GLY A 42 -4.16 9.14 7.44
C GLY A 42 -3.25 10.04 6.64
N ARG A 43 -2.43 9.45 5.79
CA ARG A 43 -1.50 10.18 4.94
C ARG A 43 -2.20 10.76 3.70
N TYR A 44 -3.12 10.00 3.13
CA TYR A 44 -3.86 10.40 1.93
C TYR A 44 -5.36 10.17 2.18
N PRO A 45 -6.02 11.12 2.84
CA PRO A 45 -7.45 10.92 3.18
C PRO A 45 -8.34 10.70 1.96
N ALA A 46 -7.90 11.15 0.79
CA ALA A 46 -8.69 10.94 -0.43
C ALA A 46 -8.80 9.46 -0.80
N LEU A 47 -7.94 8.60 -0.23
CA LEU A 47 -8.00 7.17 -0.50
C LEU A 47 -9.03 6.45 0.36
N ALA A 48 -9.61 7.12 1.34
CA ALA A 48 -10.58 6.48 2.23
C ALA A 48 -11.83 6.05 1.48
N PRO A 49 -12.43 4.91 1.82
CA PRO A 49 -11.96 3.95 2.82
C PRO A 49 -10.92 3.00 2.23
N THR A 50 -9.76 2.92 2.86
CA THR A 50 -8.68 2.09 2.32
C THR A 50 -8.96 0.59 2.48
N ALA A 51 -9.96 0.23 3.29
CA ALA A 51 -10.32 -1.18 3.44
C ALA A 51 -10.77 -1.81 2.12
N ARG A 52 -11.21 -1.01 1.15
CA ARG A 52 -11.62 -1.51 -0.16
C ARG A 52 -10.46 -1.73 -1.11
N LEU A 53 -9.29 -1.25 -0.77
CA LEU A 53 -8.14 -1.32 -1.65
C LEU A 53 -7.47 -2.69 -1.57
N LYS A 54 -6.80 -3.06 -2.65
CA LYS A 54 -6.08 -4.32 -2.74
C LYS A 54 -4.59 -4.07 -2.65
N LEU A 55 -3.88 -5.09 -2.21
CA LEU A 55 -2.44 -5.04 -2.05
C LEU A 55 -1.76 -6.13 -2.85
N ALA A 56 -0.59 -5.83 -3.36
CA ALA A 56 0.31 -6.84 -3.92
C ALA A 56 1.68 -6.61 -3.30
N ILE A 57 2.12 -7.57 -2.51
CA ILE A 57 3.40 -7.48 -1.82
C ILE A 57 4.42 -8.26 -2.65
N ASN A 58 5.47 -7.58 -3.09
CA ASN A 58 6.50 -8.16 -3.94
C ASN A 58 5.87 -8.83 -5.16
N GLN A 59 4.90 -8.12 -5.77
CA GLN A 59 4.24 -8.53 -7.01
C GLN A 59 3.30 -9.72 -6.85
N GLN A 60 2.91 -10.04 -5.61
CA GLN A 60 1.96 -11.10 -5.36
C GLN A 60 0.74 -10.54 -4.66
N HIS A 61 -0.44 -10.81 -5.21
CA HIS A 61 -1.68 -10.42 -4.55
C HIS A 61 -1.71 -10.96 -3.14
N SER A 62 -2.04 -10.11 -2.19
CA SER A 62 -1.94 -10.46 -0.79
C SER A 62 -3.18 -10.01 -0.05
N PRO A 63 -3.66 -10.81 0.91
CA PRO A 63 -4.78 -10.38 1.74
C PRO A 63 -4.33 -9.30 2.72
N HIS A 64 -5.29 -8.61 3.31
CA HIS A 64 -4.97 -7.56 4.27
C HIS A 64 -4.29 -8.08 5.52
N GLN A 65 -4.42 -9.37 5.81
CA GLN A 65 -3.75 -9.99 6.95
C GLN A 65 -2.27 -10.26 6.68
N ALA A 66 -1.85 -10.21 5.42
CA ALA A 66 -0.46 -10.48 5.09
C ALA A 66 0.45 -9.42 5.74
N ILE A 67 1.65 -9.86 6.07
CA ILE A 67 2.61 -8.99 6.77
C ILE A 67 3.53 -8.32 5.76
N ILE A 68 3.63 -7.00 5.86
CA ILE A 68 4.57 -6.21 5.07
C ILE A 68 5.84 -6.07 5.90
N GLN A 69 6.98 -6.33 5.28
CA GLN A 69 8.26 -6.24 5.96
C GLN A 69 9.08 -5.08 5.42
N PRO A 70 9.96 -4.51 6.25
CA PRO A 70 10.88 -3.50 5.72
C PRO A 70 11.62 -4.04 4.50
N GLY A 71 11.72 -3.22 3.47
CA GLY A 71 12.37 -3.62 2.23
C GLY A 71 11.42 -4.15 1.17
N ASP A 72 10.17 -4.41 1.53
CA ASP A 72 9.21 -4.94 0.56
C ASP A 72 8.77 -3.89 -0.43
N GLU A 73 8.27 -4.37 -1.56
CA GLU A 73 7.56 -3.54 -2.52
C GLU A 73 6.07 -3.78 -2.31
N VAL A 74 5.31 -2.71 -2.19
CA VAL A 74 3.87 -2.80 -1.92
C VAL A 74 3.12 -2.03 -2.98
N ALA A 75 2.30 -2.72 -3.75
CA ALA A 75 1.45 -2.09 -4.75
C ALA A 75 0.05 -1.93 -4.18
N VAL A 76 -0.55 -0.77 -4.41
CA VAL A 76 -1.90 -0.46 -3.93
C VAL A 76 -2.76 -0.15 -5.14
N PHE A 77 -3.91 -0.82 -5.23
CA PHE A 77 -4.79 -0.65 -6.39
C PHE A 77 -6.23 -0.93 -5.98
N GLU A 78 -7.14 -0.52 -6.84
CA GLU A 78 -8.55 -0.79 -6.62
C GLU A 78 -8.92 -2.13 -7.21
N PRO A 79 -9.89 -2.83 -6.59
CA PRO A 79 -10.36 -4.08 -7.17
C PRO A 79 -10.97 -3.82 -8.54
N VAL A 80 -10.67 -4.70 -9.48
CA VAL A 80 -11.28 -4.64 -10.78
C VAL A 80 -12.68 -5.21 -10.63
N THR A 81 -13.67 -4.37 -10.82
CA THR A 81 -15.02 -4.88 -10.87
C THR A 81 -15.17 -5.45 -12.25
N GLY A 82 -15.25 -6.74 -12.35
CA GLY A 82 -15.29 -7.39 -13.60
C GLY A 82 -16.45 -6.95 -14.38
N GLY A 83 -16.57 -6.17 -14.90
CA GLY A 83 -17.75 -5.74 -15.62
C GLY A 83 -17.71 -6.12 -16.91
#